data_b2accbecd826097ac7b0eb623cb6336d
#
_entry.id   b2accbecd826097ac7b0eb623cb6336d
#
_cell.length_a   1.000
_cell.length_b   1.000
_cell.length_c   1.000
_cell.angle_alpha   90.00
_cell.angle_beta   90.00
_cell.angle_gamma   90.00
#
_symmetry.space_group_name_H-M   'P 1'
#
loop_
_entity.id
_entity.type
_entity.pdbx_description
1 polymer ?
#
loop_
_entity_poly.entity_id
_entity_poly.type
_entity_poly.pdbx_seq_one_letter_code
_entity_poly.pdbx_strand_id
1 'polypeptide(L)'
;MPLTPEELRQIAARTLAHYDRRARDFWEGTRDHDVSQNIAALLQHIEAAPPFELLDFGCGPGRDLRTFKALGHRATGLEGSPQLAAMAREHSGCEVIEQNFLALDLPGARFDGVFANAVLFHVPGQELSRVLGQLHATLKADGVLFSSNPRGNGEEGWNGDRYGAFHDWESWRHVMTSAGFVELTHFYRPPGLPREQQPWLASVWRKPAAPGPD
;
A
#
# COMPACT_ATOMS: atom_id res chain seq x y z
N MET A 1 8.53 -17.51 -17.65
CA MET A 1 8.32 -18.60 -16.67
C MET A 1 8.02 -17.93 -15.34
N PRO A 2 7.17 -18.50 -14.48
CA PRO A 2 6.94 -17.94 -13.16
C PRO A 2 8.25 -17.97 -12.33
N LEU A 3 8.38 -16.99 -11.43
CA LEU A 3 9.50 -16.92 -10.50
C LEU A 3 9.45 -18.09 -9.51
N THR A 4 10.59 -18.67 -9.23
CA THR A 4 10.70 -19.73 -8.22
C THR A 4 10.59 -19.15 -6.80
N PRO A 5 10.30 -19.96 -5.77
CA PRO A 5 10.29 -19.51 -4.38
C PRO A 5 11.62 -18.89 -3.93
N GLU A 6 12.75 -19.36 -4.47
CA GLU A 6 14.07 -18.80 -4.18
C GLU A 6 14.23 -17.41 -4.80
N GLU A 7 13.83 -17.23 -6.05
CA GLU A 7 13.87 -15.91 -6.72
C GLU A 7 12.96 -14.90 -5.99
N LEU A 8 11.78 -15.31 -5.56
CA LEU A 8 10.90 -14.46 -4.74
C LEU A 8 11.55 -14.04 -3.42
N ARG A 9 12.21 -14.96 -2.73
CA ARG A 9 12.96 -14.63 -1.50
C ARG A 9 14.09 -13.63 -1.77
N GLN A 10 14.83 -13.82 -2.86
CA GLN A 10 15.93 -12.91 -3.26
C GLN A 10 15.40 -11.53 -3.63
N ILE A 11 14.28 -11.45 -4.36
CA ILE A 11 13.62 -10.18 -4.70
C ILE A 11 13.25 -9.41 -3.42
N ALA A 12 12.57 -10.07 -2.49
CA ALA A 12 12.19 -9.46 -1.23
C ALA A 12 13.41 -9.03 -0.42
N ALA A 13 14.38 -9.92 -0.22
CA ALA A 13 15.57 -9.65 0.57
C ALA A 13 16.39 -8.48 0.02
N ARG A 14 16.61 -8.42 -1.30
CA ARG A 14 17.40 -7.35 -1.94
C ARG A 14 16.68 -6.02 -1.90
N THR A 15 15.35 -6.00 -2.16
CA THR A 15 14.54 -4.78 -2.09
C THR A 15 14.49 -4.23 -0.67
N LEU A 16 14.24 -5.08 0.33
CA LEU A 16 14.24 -4.68 1.74
C LEU A 16 15.62 -4.17 2.20
N ALA A 17 16.71 -4.87 1.83
CA ALA A 17 18.07 -4.44 2.15
C ALA A 17 18.43 -3.09 1.52
N HIS A 18 17.86 -2.75 0.35
CA HIS A 18 18.03 -1.41 -0.23
C HIS A 18 17.43 -0.34 0.66
N TYR A 19 16.18 -0.51 1.09
CA TYR A 19 15.50 0.44 1.96
C TYR A 19 16.14 0.51 3.34
N ASP A 20 16.53 -0.62 3.90
CA ASP A 20 17.19 -0.73 5.20
C ASP A 20 18.48 0.08 5.25
N ARG A 21 19.35 -0.09 4.26
CA ARG A 21 20.62 0.66 4.16
C ARG A 21 20.43 2.15 3.92
N ARG A 22 19.32 2.57 3.33
CA ARG A 22 19.04 3.96 2.93
C ARG A 22 17.91 4.61 3.72
N ALA A 23 17.56 4.06 4.88
CA ALA A 23 16.39 4.49 5.64
C ALA A 23 16.43 6.00 5.97
N ARG A 24 17.60 6.54 6.33
CA ARG A 24 17.75 7.96 6.63
C ARG A 24 17.62 8.83 5.36
N ASP A 25 18.30 8.47 4.28
CA ASP A 25 18.21 9.20 3.00
C ASP A 25 16.76 9.19 2.48
N PHE A 26 16.08 8.04 2.63
CA PHE A 26 14.69 7.90 2.23
C PHE A 26 13.76 8.83 3.05
N TRP A 27 13.97 8.90 4.37
CA TRP A 27 13.25 9.84 5.23
C TRP A 27 13.48 11.29 4.81
N GLU A 28 14.74 11.71 4.68
CA GLU A 28 15.09 13.08 4.30
C GLU A 28 14.51 13.46 2.94
N GLY A 29 14.47 12.53 1.98
CA GLY A 29 13.90 12.74 0.64
C GLY A 29 12.38 12.71 0.58
N THR A 30 11.67 12.18 1.61
CA THR A 30 10.21 11.95 1.51
C THR A 30 9.39 12.60 2.61
N ARG A 31 9.99 13.03 3.72
CA ARG A 31 9.28 13.55 4.90
C ARG A 31 8.37 14.75 4.61
N ASP A 32 8.73 15.58 3.64
CA ASP A 32 8.03 16.80 3.27
C ASP A 32 7.12 16.64 2.03
N HIS A 33 6.98 15.41 1.51
CA HIS A 33 6.08 15.15 0.38
C HIS A 33 4.63 15.34 0.81
N ASP A 34 3.90 16.19 0.09
CA ASP A 34 2.47 16.34 0.28
C ASP A 34 1.69 15.17 -0.32
N VAL A 35 1.06 14.40 0.54
CA VAL A 35 0.17 13.29 0.20
C VAL A 35 -1.25 13.49 0.76
N SER A 36 -1.59 14.71 1.14
CA SER A 36 -2.90 15.06 1.70
C SER A 36 -4.06 14.62 0.81
N GLN A 37 -3.92 14.75 -0.51
CA GLN A 37 -4.89 14.29 -1.50
C GLN A 37 -5.12 12.77 -1.42
N ASN A 38 -4.05 11.99 -1.21
CA ASN A 38 -4.13 10.53 -1.10
C ASN A 38 -4.82 10.11 0.20
N ILE A 39 -4.48 10.78 1.31
CA ILE A 39 -5.11 10.56 2.62
C ILE A 39 -6.59 10.91 2.56
N ALA A 40 -6.94 12.07 2.00
CA ALA A 40 -8.33 12.47 1.81
C ALA A 40 -9.10 11.47 0.93
N ALA A 41 -8.48 10.94 -0.14
CA ALA A 41 -9.09 9.95 -1.02
C ALA A 41 -9.42 8.65 -0.29
N LEU A 42 -8.61 8.21 0.68
CA LEU A 42 -8.98 7.07 1.54
C LEU A 42 -10.13 7.44 2.48
N LEU A 43 -9.92 8.48 3.31
CA LEU A 43 -10.79 8.78 4.45
C LEU A 43 -12.22 9.15 4.04
N GLN A 44 -12.41 9.87 2.95
CA GLN A 44 -13.74 10.29 2.46
C GLN A 44 -14.64 9.14 2.01
N HIS A 45 -14.07 7.97 1.74
CA HIS A 45 -14.83 6.80 1.28
C HIS A 45 -15.11 5.78 2.39
N ILE A 46 -14.57 5.97 3.60
CA ILE A 46 -14.88 5.12 4.75
C ILE A 46 -16.23 5.56 5.34
N GLU A 47 -17.21 4.65 5.35
CA GLU A 47 -18.58 4.92 5.82
C GLU A 47 -18.75 4.68 7.32
N ALA A 48 -17.78 4.02 7.98
CA ALA A 48 -17.81 3.80 9.42
C ALA A 48 -17.75 5.14 10.19
N ALA A 49 -18.19 5.13 11.46
CA ALA A 49 -17.99 6.29 12.32
C ALA A 49 -16.53 6.37 12.82
N PRO A 50 -15.89 7.55 12.78
CA PRO A 50 -14.56 7.72 13.36
C PRO A 50 -14.56 7.54 14.90
N PRO A 51 -13.42 7.18 15.51
CA PRO A 51 -12.09 7.02 14.90
C PRO A 51 -11.96 5.73 14.12
N PHE A 52 -11.36 5.79 12.92
CA PHE A 52 -11.12 4.63 12.07
C PHE A 52 -9.92 3.81 12.54
N GLU A 53 -9.98 2.48 12.37
CA GLU A 53 -8.85 1.56 12.45
C GLU A 53 -8.19 1.49 11.07
N LEU A 54 -6.96 1.98 10.92
CA LEU A 54 -6.26 2.10 9.64
C LEU A 54 -4.99 1.28 9.61
N LEU A 55 -4.72 0.60 8.49
CA LEU A 55 -3.44 -0.02 8.18
C LEU A 55 -2.69 0.84 7.16
N ASP A 56 -1.51 1.33 7.54
CA ASP A 56 -0.55 1.93 6.60
C ASP A 56 0.38 0.82 6.11
N PHE A 57 0.10 0.29 4.93
CA PHE A 57 0.79 -0.84 4.33
C PHE A 57 2.04 -0.37 3.59
N GLY A 58 3.21 -0.73 4.10
CA GLY A 58 4.49 -0.18 3.68
C GLY A 58 4.68 1.24 4.21
N CYS A 59 4.51 1.42 5.52
CA CYS A 59 4.47 2.74 6.16
C CYS A 59 5.80 3.50 6.11
N GLY A 60 6.87 2.84 5.65
CA GLY A 60 8.20 3.44 5.61
C GLY A 60 8.60 4.03 6.98
N PRO A 61 9.16 5.23 7.03
CA PRO A 61 9.58 5.88 8.28
C PRO A 61 8.44 6.52 9.09
N GLY A 62 7.15 6.25 8.77
CA GLY A 62 6.00 6.61 9.60
C GLY A 62 5.43 8.02 9.42
N ARG A 63 5.68 8.70 8.29
CA ARG A 63 5.12 10.02 7.98
C ARG A 63 3.58 9.97 7.98
N ASP A 64 3.00 9.02 7.28
CA ASP A 64 1.56 8.93 7.06
C ASP A 64 0.86 8.41 8.32
N LEU A 65 1.48 7.50 9.07
CA LEU A 65 1.03 7.08 10.41
C LEU A 65 0.85 8.26 11.36
N ARG A 66 1.84 9.16 11.41
CA ARG A 66 1.79 10.37 12.23
C ARG A 66 0.62 11.26 11.82
N THR A 67 0.36 11.38 10.52
CA THR A 67 -0.77 12.17 10.00
C THR A 67 -2.11 11.55 10.38
N PHE A 68 -2.30 10.25 10.22
CA PHE A 68 -3.54 9.57 10.64
C PHE A 68 -3.81 9.73 12.13
N LYS A 69 -2.77 9.58 12.96
CA LYS A 69 -2.86 9.79 14.41
C LYS A 69 -3.23 11.23 14.76
N ALA A 70 -2.64 12.22 14.08
CA ALA A 70 -2.96 13.63 14.28
C ALA A 70 -4.40 13.98 13.87
N LEU A 71 -4.97 13.25 12.91
CA LEU A 71 -6.39 13.34 12.51
C LEU A 71 -7.34 12.60 13.49
N GLY A 72 -6.81 11.97 14.55
CA GLY A 72 -7.59 11.29 15.58
C GLY A 72 -7.93 9.84 15.27
N HIS A 73 -7.33 9.24 14.26
CA HIS A 73 -7.55 7.83 13.90
C HIS A 73 -6.55 6.90 14.62
N ARG A 74 -6.87 5.60 14.67
CA ARG A 74 -6.00 4.54 15.17
C ARG A 74 -5.27 3.90 14.01
N ALA A 75 -4.00 4.25 13.84
CA ALA A 75 -3.18 3.75 12.75
C ALA A 75 -2.19 2.69 13.23
N THR A 76 -2.12 1.59 12.50
CA THR A 76 -1.11 0.54 12.61
C THR A 76 -0.27 0.56 11.34
N GLY A 77 1.05 0.56 11.45
CA GLY A 77 1.96 0.42 10.31
C GLY A 77 2.27 -1.05 10.01
N LEU A 78 2.59 -1.33 8.75
CA LEU A 78 3.29 -2.56 8.36
C LEU A 78 4.50 -2.16 7.52
N GLU A 79 5.68 -2.67 7.90
CA GLU A 79 6.93 -2.36 7.22
C GLU A 79 7.86 -3.58 7.25
N GLY A 80 8.54 -3.85 6.12
CA GLY A 80 9.45 -5.00 6.00
C GLY A 80 10.90 -4.69 6.34
N SER A 81 11.34 -3.42 6.29
CA SER A 81 12.68 -3.00 6.68
C SER A 81 12.74 -2.73 8.18
N PRO A 82 13.59 -3.44 8.95
CA PRO A 82 13.75 -3.20 10.38
C PRO A 82 14.11 -1.75 10.73
N GLN A 83 14.97 -1.11 9.92
CA GLN A 83 15.38 0.28 10.15
C GLN A 83 14.20 1.26 9.94
N LEU A 84 13.44 1.11 8.85
CA LEU A 84 12.27 1.93 8.60
C LEU A 84 11.18 1.68 9.64
N ALA A 85 10.94 0.42 10.04
CA ALA A 85 9.98 0.08 11.08
C ALA A 85 10.35 0.70 12.43
N ALA A 86 11.62 0.71 12.80
CA ALA A 86 12.11 1.39 14.01
C ALA A 86 11.87 2.90 13.95
N MET A 87 12.21 3.53 12.82
CA MET A 87 11.95 4.95 12.58
C MET A 87 10.44 5.27 12.62
N ALA A 88 9.60 4.41 12.04
CA ALA A 88 8.16 4.60 12.05
C ALA A 88 7.58 4.59 13.47
N ARG A 89 8.04 3.68 14.32
CA ARG A 89 7.65 3.65 15.75
C ARG A 89 8.08 4.92 16.47
N GLU A 90 9.32 5.36 16.24
CA GLU A 90 9.86 6.59 16.85
C GLU A 90 9.10 7.84 16.42
N HIS A 91 8.89 8.02 15.10
CA HIS A 91 8.28 9.23 14.54
C HIS A 91 6.78 9.34 14.79
N SER A 92 6.05 8.21 14.81
CA SER A 92 4.60 8.23 14.94
C SER A 92 4.10 7.86 16.32
N GLY A 93 4.86 7.06 17.07
CA GLY A 93 4.40 6.43 18.31
C GLY A 93 3.20 5.50 18.08
N CYS A 94 3.06 4.94 16.88
CA CYS A 94 2.05 3.95 16.52
C CYS A 94 2.62 2.52 16.62
N GLU A 95 1.72 1.53 16.68
CA GLU A 95 2.08 0.12 16.47
C GLU A 95 2.63 -0.05 15.05
N VAL A 96 3.73 -0.80 14.89
CA VAL A 96 4.28 -1.18 13.58
C VAL A 96 4.56 -2.68 13.58
N ILE A 97 3.86 -3.38 12.70
CA ILE A 97 4.03 -4.80 12.40
C ILE A 97 5.21 -4.92 11.44
N GLU A 98 6.22 -5.70 11.82
CA GLU A 98 7.40 -5.91 10.98
C GLU A 98 7.22 -7.23 10.21
N GLN A 99 6.79 -7.11 8.95
CA GLN A 99 6.53 -8.26 8.08
C GLN A 99 6.89 -7.97 6.63
N ASN A 100 7.37 -9.01 5.95
CA ASN A 100 7.58 -9.02 4.51
C ASN A 100 6.23 -9.22 3.79
N PHE A 101 5.97 -8.49 2.71
CA PHE A 101 4.74 -8.61 1.90
C PHE A 101 4.51 -10.01 1.32
N LEU A 102 5.59 -10.78 1.12
CA LEU A 102 5.49 -12.16 0.66
C LEU A 102 5.22 -13.18 1.78
N ALA A 103 5.15 -12.73 3.05
CA ALA A 103 4.90 -13.58 4.21
C ALA A 103 4.00 -12.86 5.23
N LEU A 104 2.84 -12.38 4.75
CA LEU A 104 1.88 -11.67 5.58
C LEU A 104 1.10 -12.62 6.49
N ASP A 105 0.95 -12.20 7.74
CA ASP A 105 0.04 -12.78 8.73
C ASP A 105 -0.71 -11.61 9.41
N LEU A 106 -1.83 -11.23 8.82
CA LEU A 106 -2.65 -10.09 9.27
C LEU A 106 -3.95 -10.59 9.89
N PRO A 107 -4.41 -9.95 10.97
CA PRO A 107 -5.70 -10.29 11.57
C PRO A 107 -6.84 -10.02 10.59
N GLY A 108 -7.80 -10.93 10.51
CA GLY A 108 -8.99 -10.77 9.67
C GLY A 108 -9.93 -9.68 10.21
N ALA A 109 -10.60 -8.97 9.31
CA ALA A 109 -11.65 -8.00 9.61
C ALA A 109 -11.30 -6.97 10.71
N ARG A 110 -10.07 -6.47 10.71
CA ARG A 110 -9.57 -5.51 11.70
C ARG A 110 -9.72 -4.07 11.28
N PHE A 111 -9.46 -3.74 10.01
CA PHE A 111 -9.28 -2.37 9.57
C PHE A 111 -10.48 -1.83 8.79
N ASP A 112 -10.82 -0.56 9.03
CA ASP A 112 -11.80 0.19 8.25
C ASP A 112 -11.19 0.66 6.93
N GLY A 113 -9.87 0.91 6.94
CA GLY A 113 -9.12 1.35 5.77
C GLY A 113 -7.70 0.78 5.69
N VAL A 114 -7.24 0.51 4.47
CA VAL A 114 -5.85 0.19 4.13
C VAL A 114 -5.29 1.28 3.24
N PHE A 115 -4.18 1.87 3.64
CA PHE A 115 -3.44 2.88 2.87
C PHE A 115 -2.17 2.25 2.32
N ALA A 116 -2.12 2.02 1.01
CA ALA A 116 -0.98 1.42 0.30
C ALA A 116 -0.37 2.45 -0.66
N ASN A 117 0.31 3.45 -0.09
CA ASN A 117 0.85 4.57 -0.84
C ASN A 117 2.28 4.31 -1.32
N ALA A 118 2.47 4.16 -2.62
CA ALA A 118 3.76 3.92 -3.28
C ALA A 118 4.46 2.63 -2.82
N VAL A 119 3.72 1.53 -2.71
CA VAL A 119 4.25 0.28 -2.13
C VAL A 119 3.89 -0.99 -2.91
N LEU A 120 2.66 -1.15 -3.39
CA LEU A 120 2.20 -2.41 -4.00
C LEU A 120 2.96 -2.78 -5.28
N PHE A 121 3.56 -1.82 -5.95
CA PHE A 121 4.42 -2.09 -7.11
C PHE A 121 5.72 -2.86 -6.76
N HIS A 122 6.08 -2.98 -5.47
CA HIS A 122 7.19 -3.82 -5.03
C HIS A 122 6.82 -5.30 -4.87
N VAL A 123 5.55 -5.63 -4.99
CA VAL A 123 5.08 -7.02 -4.98
C VAL A 123 5.23 -7.61 -6.38
N PRO A 124 5.97 -8.73 -6.57
CA PRO A 124 6.02 -9.42 -7.85
C PRO A 124 4.62 -9.75 -8.37
N GLY A 125 4.38 -9.57 -9.66
CA GLY A 125 3.05 -9.71 -10.26
C GLY A 125 2.39 -11.06 -9.98
N GLN A 126 3.15 -12.16 -9.95
CA GLN A 126 2.64 -13.49 -9.61
C GLN A 126 2.15 -13.63 -8.16
N GLU A 127 2.63 -12.78 -7.23
CA GLU A 127 2.23 -12.78 -5.81
C GLU A 127 1.15 -11.74 -5.50
N LEU A 128 0.89 -10.83 -6.42
CA LEU A 128 0.02 -9.68 -6.18
C LEU A 128 -1.40 -10.10 -5.79
N SER A 129 -1.98 -11.09 -6.47
CA SER A 129 -3.32 -11.61 -6.13
C SER A 129 -3.37 -12.18 -4.70
N ARG A 130 -2.32 -12.87 -4.25
CA ARG A 130 -2.23 -13.41 -2.89
C ARG A 130 -2.13 -12.28 -1.86
N VAL A 131 -1.28 -11.29 -2.10
CA VAL A 131 -1.12 -10.14 -1.20
C VAL A 131 -2.42 -9.34 -1.12
N LEU A 132 -3.07 -9.06 -2.24
CA LEU A 132 -4.37 -8.38 -2.27
C LEU A 132 -5.45 -9.18 -1.55
N GLY A 133 -5.45 -10.52 -1.67
CA GLY A 133 -6.34 -11.38 -0.89
C GLY A 133 -6.15 -11.25 0.63
N GLN A 134 -4.91 -11.10 1.09
CA GLN A 134 -4.61 -10.83 2.51
C GLN A 134 -5.10 -9.43 2.93
N LEU A 135 -4.89 -8.41 2.09
CA LEU A 135 -5.39 -7.06 2.36
C LEU A 135 -6.92 -7.02 2.34
N HIS A 136 -7.56 -7.77 1.45
CA HIS A 136 -9.00 -7.92 1.44
C HIS A 136 -9.51 -8.62 2.71
N ALA A 137 -8.84 -9.67 3.18
CA ALA A 137 -9.22 -10.41 4.38
C ALA A 137 -9.09 -9.56 5.65
N THR A 138 -8.07 -8.71 5.75
CA THR A 138 -7.84 -7.85 6.93
C THR A 138 -8.80 -6.66 7.02
N LEU A 139 -9.41 -6.25 5.90
CA LEU A 139 -10.46 -5.23 5.89
C LEU A 139 -11.76 -5.78 6.49
N LYS A 140 -12.46 -4.94 7.24
CA LYS A 140 -13.86 -5.15 7.64
C LYS A 140 -14.77 -5.18 6.41
N ALA A 141 -16.03 -5.60 6.59
CA ALA A 141 -17.06 -5.42 5.56
C ALA A 141 -17.17 -3.93 5.20
N ASP A 142 -17.33 -3.62 3.93
CA ASP A 142 -17.35 -2.26 3.35
C ASP A 142 -16.07 -1.42 3.60
N GLY A 143 -15.01 -2.06 4.10
CA GLY A 143 -13.72 -1.42 4.28
C GLY A 143 -13.08 -0.97 2.96
N VAL A 144 -12.22 0.05 3.03
CA VAL A 144 -11.69 0.75 1.87
C VAL A 144 -10.19 0.54 1.74
N LEU A 145 -9.73 0.26 0.52
CA LEU A 145 -8.31 0.22 0.19
C LEU A 145 -7.96 1.38 -0.75
N PHE A 146 -6.99 2.18 -0.36
CA PHE A 146 -6.32 3.14 -1.24
C PHE A 146 -5.00 2.57 -1.74
N SER A 147 -4.70 2.74 -3.02
CA SER A 147 -3.37 2.46 -3.57
C SER A 147 -2.88 3.61 -4.45
N SER A 148 -1.57 3.86 -4.43
CA SER A 148 -0.90 4.74 -5.37
C SER A 148 0.39 4.07 -5.83
N ASN A 149 0.55 3.88 -7.15
CA ASN A 149 1.70 3.20 -7.73
C ASN A 149 2.27 4.02 -8.91
N PRO A 150 3.58 3.91 -9.19
CA PRO A 150 4.12 4.39 -10.45
C PRO A 150 3.40 3.71 -11.61
N ARG A 151 3.01 4.50 -12.61
CA ARG A 151 2.33 4.00 -13.80
C ARG A 151 3.32 3.39 -14.77
N GLY A 152 2.99 2.23 -15.33
CA GLY A 152 3.73 1.56 -16.39
C GLY A 152 2.82 0.94 -17.44
N ASN A 153 3.34 0.01 -18.22
CA ASN A 153 2.62 -0.69 -19.30
C ASN A 153 2.71 -2.23 -19.11
N GLY A 154 2.78 -2.69 -17.86
CA GLY A 154 2.90 -4.13 -17.56
C GLY A 154 4.34 -4.63 -17.46
N GLU A 155 5.34 -3.74 -17.47
CA GLU A 155 6.73 -4.12 -17.25
C GLU A 155 6.98 -4.49 -15.79
N GLU A 156 7.81 -5.51 -15.58
CA GLU A 156 8.21 -6.01 -14.28
C GLU A 156 9.70 -6.34 -14.26
N GLY A 157 10.41 -5.95 -13.20
CA GLY A 157 11.84 -6.24 -13.07
C GLY A 157 12.57 -5.33 -12.10
N TRP A 158 13.91 -5.39 -12.19
CA TRP A 158 14.80 -4.65 -11.33
C TRP A 158 15.02 -3.21 -11.83
N ASN A 159 14.88 -2.26 -10.91
CA ASN A 159 15.33 -0.88 -11.05
C ASN A 159 16.40 -0.62 -9.99
N GLY A 160 17.66 -0.79 -10.36
CA GLY A 160 18.78 -0.84 -9.43
C GLY A 160 18.65 -2.01 -8.46
N ASP A 161 18.53 -1.72 -7.16
CA ASP A 161 18.36 -2.73 -6.11
C ASP A 161 16.89 -2.93 -5.68
N ARG A 162 15.94 -2.32 -6.37
CA ARG A 162 14.51 -2.46 -6.07
C ARG A 162 13.81 -3.19 -7.20
N TYR A 163 13.02 -4.17 -6.83
CA TYR A 163 12.11 -4.83 -7.77
C TYR A 163 10.81 -4.05 -7.88
N GLY A 164 10.22 -4.01 -9.08
CA GLY A 164 8.94 -3.36 -9.31
C GLY A 164 8.15 -4.00 -10.44
N ALA A 165 6.82 -4.05 -10.26
CA ALA A 165 5.83 -4.40 -11.26
C ALA A 165 4.97 -3.16 -11.52
N PHE A 166 4.93 -2.69 -12.76
CA PHE A 166 4.34 -1.40 -13.12
C PHE A 166 3.13 -1.63 -14.03
N HIS A 167 1.99 -1.24 -13.55
CA HIS A 167 0.70 -1.44 -14.21
C HIS A 167 0.20 -0.16 -14.89
N ASP A 168 -0.48 -0.32 -16.03
CA ASP A 168 -1.44 0.67 -16.50
C ASP A 168 -2.77 0.55 -15.74
N TRP A 169 -3.72 1.42 -16.06
CA TRP A 169 -5.02 1.40 -15.39
C TRP A 169 -5.80 0.11 -15.63
N GLU A 170 -5.84 -0.38 -16.85
CA GLU A 170 -6.65 -1.55 -17.23
C GLU A 170 -6.13 -2.83 -16.54
N SER A 171 -4.82 -3.04 -16.55
CA SER A 171 -4.20 -4.18 -15.88
C SER A 171 -4.34 -4.08 -14.35
N TRP A 172 -4.18 -2.88 -13.78
CA TRP A 172 -4.38 -2.66 -12.34
C TRP A 172 -5.83 -2.92 -11.92
N ARG A 173 -6.78 -2.38 -12.68
CA ARG A 173 -8.21 -2.58 -12.46
C ARG A 173 -8.57 -4.07 -12.51
N HIS A 174 -8.05 -4.79 -13.50
CA HIS A 174 -8.29 -6.25 -13.62
C HIS A 174 -7.78 -7.00 -12.39
N VAL A 175 -6.57 -6.72 -11.92
CA VAL A 175 -5.98 -7.36 -10.73
C VAL A 175 -6.82 -7.08 -9.48
N MET A 176 -7.22 -5.83 -9.27
CA MET A 176 -8.01 -5.42 -8.10
C MET A 176 -9.41 -6.06 -8.10
N THR A 177 -10.10 -6.05 -9.25
CA THR A 177 -11.43 -6.68 -9.35
C THR A 177 -11.36 -8.19 -9.21
N SER A 178 -10.32 -8.84 -9.73
CA SER A 178 -10.07 -10.28 -9.55
C SER A 178 -9.79 -10.65 -8.08
N ALA A 179 -9.26 -9.72 -7.28
CA ALA A 179 -9.07 -9.88 -5.86
C ALA A 179 -10.34 -9.58 -5.01
N GLY A 180 -11.48 -9.32 -5.67
CA GLY A 180 -12.78 -9.10 -5.02
C GLY A 180 -13.09 -7.67 -4.63
N PHE A 181 -12.28 -6.70 -5.06
CA PHE A 181 -12.52 -5.29 -4.80
C PHE A 181 -13.45 -4.64 -5.85
N VAL A 182 -14.22 -3.66 -5.41
CA VAL A 182 -15.07 -2.81 -6.26
C VAL A 182 -14.46 -1.42 -6.34
N GLU A 183 -14.28 -0.91 -7.56
CA GLU A 183 -13.75 0.44 -7.80
C GLU A 183 -14.70 1.51 -7.25
N LEU A 184 -14.14 2.46 -6.50
CA LEU A 184 -14.83 3.68 -6.08
C LEU A 184 -14.41 4.87 -6.95
N THR A 185 -13.11 5.04 -7.15
CA THR A 185 -12.54 6.10 -8.00
C THR A 185 -11.09 5.81 -8.35
N HIS A 186 -10.60 6.46 -9.41
CA HIS A 186 -9.17 6.53 -9.70
C HIS A 186 -8.78 7.90 -10.26
N PHE A 187 -7.53 8.27 -10.10
CA PHE A 187 -6.99 9.53 -10.59
C PHE A 187 -5.47 9.42 -10.82
N TYR A 188 -4.96 10.41 -11.53
CA TYR A 188 -3.54 10.46 -11.85
C TYR A 188 -2.89 11.68 -11.23
N ARG A 189 -1.60 11.57 -10.90
CA ARG A 189 -0.86 12.62 -10.21
C ARG A 189 0.46 12.95 -10.92
N PRO A 190 0.91 14.22 -10.79
CA PRO A 190 0.23 15.36 -10.18
C PRO A 190 -1.02 15.79 -10.96
N PRO A 191 -2.04 16.39 -10.30
CA PRO A 191 -3.26 16.81 -10.98
C PRO A 191 -3.02 18.01 -11.90
N GLY A 192 -3.92 18.21 -12.88
CA GLY A 192 -3.90 19.39 -13.77
C GLY A 192 -2.84 19.37 -14.88
N LEU A 193 -2.06 18.30 -14.99
CA LEU A 193 -1.06 18.11 -16.05
C LEU A 193 -1.57 17.15 -17.13
N PRO A 194 -1.01 17.20 -18.37
CA PRO A 194 -1.23 16.17 -19.37
C PRO A 194 -0.86 14.77 -18.86
N ARG A 195 -1.51 13.73 -19.38
CA ARG A 195 -1.35 12.33 -18.93
C ARG A 195 0.09 11.85 -18.94
N GLU A 196 0.89 12.27 -19.89
CA GLU A 196 2.30 11.91 -20.05
C GLU A 196 3.16 12.44 -18.90
N GLN A 197 2.72 13.50 -18.24
CA GLN A 197 3.36 14.15 -17.09
C GLN A 197 2.76 13.69 -15.75
N GLN A 198 1.87 12.71 -15.76
CA GLN A 198 1.24 12.13 -14.58
C GLN A 198 1.75 10.69 -14.35
N PRO A 199 2.94 10.51 -13.77
CA PRO A 199 3.56 9.19 -13.63
C PRO A 199 2.94 8.32 -12.53
N TRP A 200 1.99 8.84 -11.73
CA TRP A 200 1.36 8.10 -10.65
C TRP A 200 -0.09 7.80 -10.95
N LEU A 201 -0.47 6.54 -10.72
CA LEU A 201 -1.85 6.07 -10.73
C LEU A 201 -2.30 5.84 -9.30
N ALA A 202 -3.31 6.59 -8.87
CA ALA A 202 -3.96 6.42 -7.57
C ALA A 202 -5.38 5.88 -7.75
N SER A 203 -5.83 5.02 -6.85
CA SER A 203 -7.16 4.40 -6.91
C SER A 203 -7.69 4.03 -5.54
N VAL A 204 -9.00 4.03 -5.40
CA VAL A 204 -9.74 3.72 -4.18
C VAL A 204 -10.71 2.60 -4.45
N TRP A 205 -10.74 1.63 -3.58
CA TRP A 205 -11.44 0.37 -3.74
C TRP A 205 -12.22 0.00 -2.49
N ARG A 206 -13.39 -0.62 -2.65
CA ARG A 206 -14.18 -1.14 -1.54
C ARG A 206 -14.11 -2.66 -1.51
N LYS A 207 -13.98 -3.23 -0.33
CA LYS A 207 -14.34 -4.60 -0.06
C LYS A 207 -15.86 -4.66 0.12
N PRO A 208 -16.64 -5.28 -0.78
CA PRO A 208 -18.08 -5.38 -0.59
C PRO A 208 -18.42 -6.21 0.65
N ALA A 209 -19.52 -5.87 1.31
CA ALA A 209 -20.09 -6.74 2.33
C ALA A 209 -20.41 -8.12 1.74
N ALA A 210 -20.24 -9.18 2.53
CA ALA A 210 -20.74 -10.48 2.11
C ALA A 210 -22.26 -10.40 1.88
N PRO A 211 -22.81 -11.04 0.81
CA PRO A 211 -24.25 -11.11 0.67
C PRO A 211 -24.83 -11.71 1.95
N GLY A 212 -25.88 -11.07 2.49
CA GLY A 212 -26.57 -11.58 3.66
C GLY A 212 -27.05 -13.00 3.39
N PRO A 213 -27.21 -13.84 4.41
CA PRO A 213 -27.91 -15.11 4.24
C PRO A 213 -29.32 -14.83 3.75
N ASP A 214 -29.70 -15.43 2.61
CA ASP A 214 -31.07 -15.44 2.09
C ASP A 214 -32.05 -16.15 3.05
#